data_7c8c92b29f6255c46f14d7fd43e4bf14
#
_entry.id   7c8c92b29f6255c46f14d7fd43e4bf14
#
_cell.length_a   1.000
_cell.length_b   1.000
_cell.length_c   1.000
_cell.angle_alpha   90.00
_cell.angle_beta   90.00
_cell.angle_gamma   90.00
#
_symmetry.space_group_name_H-M   'P 1'
#
loop_
_entity.id
_entity.type
_entity.pdbx_description
1 polymer ?
#
loop_
_entity_poly.entity_id
_entity_poly.type
_entity_poly.pdbx_seq_one_letter_code
_entity_poly.pdbx_strand_id
1 'polypeptide(L)'
;MEERKFTDQELVRRQKLQELKDLGIDPFGQRFDVTAYTSDIRKNYSGKTAEELEESKPTVSIAGRIVAKRRKGKVCFMNLLDRDGKIQLYIKKDTVGEDVYELVKKSDLGDIIGIDGEVFMTHTGELTVRVEKYTHLTKALRPLPEKFHGLTDTEERFRRRYVDLIMNDEARKVAFMRPKIVRSIQHYLDDKGYTEVETPIMNSILGGAAAKPFITHFNALDKDFYLRIATELNLKRLIVGGMDAVYEIGRLFRNEGMDRTHNPEFTTIEVYKAFSDLEGMMDLTEGIIANAAMTVNGTYDVEYKGHSISLAPGFKRISMVDAIKEKTGVDFGEHKTFEEAKKLAEEYGIEVEPHFAYGHIVNAFFEKYVEETIVEPTFVYGHPIEISPLAKKNLQDPRFTQRFELFICGNEYANAFTELNDPDDQYERFANQLKEKELGNDEANEMDMDYVEALEYGLPPTGGMGMGIDRLVMLLTGQETIREVILFPHMKNK
;
A
#
# COMPACT_ATOMS: atom_id res chain seq x y z
N MET A 1 7.06 -35.77 -14.39
CA MET A 1 7.70 -34.43 -14.43
C MET A 1 7.77 -34.04 -15.89
N GLU A 2 7.09 -32.95 -16.27
CA GLU A 2 7.24 -32.42 -17.63
C GLU A 2 8.71 -32.03 -17.87
N GLU A 3 9.27 -32.43 -18.98
CA GLU A 3 10.63 -32.06 -19.39
C GLU A 3 10.70 -30.52 -19.55
N ARG A 4 11.62 -29.88 -18.83
CA ARG A 4 11.85 -28.44 -18.93
C ARG A 4 12.35 -28.09 -20.34
N LYS A 5 11.51 -27.46 -21.17
CA LYS A 5 11.92 -26.90 -22.45
C LYS A 5 12.64 -25.57 -22.23
N PHE A 6 13.82 -25.41 -22.82
CA PHE A 6 14.62 -24.20 -22.78
C PHE A 6 14.63 -23.53 -24.16
N THR A 7 14.65 -22.22 -24.17
CA THR A 7 14.89 -21.43 -25.38
C THR A 7 16.37 -21.47 -25.77
N ASP A 8 16.69 -21.15 -27.03
CA ASP A 8 18.08 -21.12 -27.50
C ASP A 8 18.97 -20.20 -26.64
N GLN A 9 18.46 -19.05 -26.24
CA GLN A 9 19.17 -18.13 -25.36
C GLN A 9 19.43 -18.74 -23.97
N GLU A 10 18.48 -19.48 -23.41
CA GLU A 10 18.66 -20.18 -22.13
C GLU A 10 19.70 -21.31 -22.25
N LEU A 11 19.74 -22.02 -23.39
CA LEU A 11 20.75 -23.03 -23.67
C LEU A 11 22.15 -22.43 -23.76
N VAL A 12 22.33 -21.33 -24.50
CA VAL A 12 23.60 -20.60 -24.57
C VAL A 12 24.07 -20.14 -23.18
N ARG A 13 23.17 -19.63 -22.34
CA ARG A 13 23.51 -19.22 -20.97
C ARG A 13 23.91 -20.40 -20.07
N ARG A 14 23.30 -21.57 -20.27
CA ARG A 14 23.68 -22.81 -19.58
C ARG A 14 25.05 -23.35 -20.05
N GLN A 15 25.37 -23.18 -21.31
CA GLN A 15 26.70 -23.44 -21.78
C GLN A 15 27.75 -22.54 -21.12
N LYS A 16 27.50 -21.24 -21.07
CA LYS A 16 28.38 -20.28 -20.37
C LYS A 16 28.48 -20.58 -18.86
N LEU A 17 27.40 -21.07 -18.24
CA LEU A 17 27.45 -21.57 -16.87
C LEU A 17 28.46 -22.71 -16.71
N GLN A 18 28.49 -23.68 -17.66
CA GLN A 18 29.44 -24.77 -17.62
C GLN A 18 30.87 -24.25 -17.86
N GLU A 19 31.07 -23.33 -18.79
CA GLU A 19 32.39 -22.69 -19.04
C GLU A 19 32.94 -22.00 -17.78
N LEU A 20 32.09 -21.32 -16.97
CA LEU A 20 32.54 -20.75 -15.70
C LEU A 20 33.02 -21.81 -14.72
N LYS A 21 32.30 -22.94 -14.61
CA LYS A 21 32.70 -24.06 -13.76
C LYS A 21 34.02 -24.69 -14.19
N ASP A 22 34.20 -24.86 -15.52
CA ASP A 22 35.44 -25.43 -16.12
C ASP A 22 36.65 -24.52 -15.85
N LEU A 23 36.45 -23.21 -15.69
CA LEU A 23 37.45 -22.24 -15.27
C LEU A 23 37.66 -22.20 -13.73
N GLY A 24 37.00 -23.06 -12.98
CA GLY A 24 37.07 -23.08 -11.51
C GLY A 24 36.36 -21.90 -10.83
N ILE A 25 35.50 -21.17 -11.56
CA ILE A 25 34.72 -20.05 -11.03
C ILE A 25 33.38 -20.58 -10.56
N ASP A 26 33.01 -20.32 -9.30
CA ASP A 26 31.65 -20.60 -8.81
C ASP A 26 30.66 -19.68 -9.52
N PRO A 27 29.75 -20.21 -10.36
CA PRO A 27 28.82 -19.37 -11.12
C PRO A 27 27.69 -18.78 -10.28
N PHE A 28 27.57 -19.19 -9.01
CA PHE A 28 26.57 -18.64 -8.06
C PHE A 28 27.20 -17.97 -6.86
N GLY A 29 28.54 -17.88 -6.85
CA GLY A 29 29.34 -17.05 -6.00
C GLY A 29 29.16 -17.22 -4.50
N GLN A 30 29.88 -16.38 -3.77
CA GLN A 30 29.85 -16.32 -2.31
C GLN A 30 29.63 -14.87 -1.85
N ARG A 31 29.73 -14.65 -0.54
CA ARG A 31 29.66 -13.33 0.06
C ARG A 31 30.62 -12.35 -0.63
N PHE A 32 30.12 -11.16 -0.91
CA PHE A 32 30.89 -10.01 -1.39
C PHE A 32 30.62 -8.83 -0.46
N ASP A 33 31.68 -8.18 0.03
CA ASP A 33 31.57 -7.09 0.99
C ASP A 33 31.36 -5.78 0.24
N VAL A 34 30.13 -5.27 0.25
CA VAL A 34 29.73 -4.01 -0.37
C VAL A 34 30.04 -2.86 0.59
N THR A 35 30.84 -1.87 0.14
CA THR A 35 31.20 -0.69 0.93
C THR A 35 30.34 0.54 0.62
N ALA A 36 29.70 0.59 -0.55
CA ALA A 36 28.87 1.70 -0.99
C ALA A 36 27.76 1.24 -1.95
N TYR A 37 26.68 1.99 -2.00
CA TYR A 37 25.63 1.86 -3.00
C TYR A 37 25.62 3.07 -3.94
N THR A 38 24.87 2.96 -5.03
CA THR A 38 24.76 4.04 -6.04
C THR A 38 24.36 5.38 -5.42
N SER A 39 23.44 5.37 -4.43
CA SER A 39 23.01 6.59 -3.70
C SER A 39 24.17 7.23 -2.91
N ASP A 40 24.99 6.41 -2.24
CA ASP A 40 26.14 6.90 -1.47
C ASP A 40 27.17 7.53 -2.39
N ILE A 41 27.47 6.86 -3.52
CA ILE A 41 28.41 7.37 -4.53
C ILE A 41 27.92 8.71 -5.08
N ARG A 42 26.64 8.81 -5.45
CA ARG A 42 26.06 10.05 -5.95
C ARG A 42 26.10 11.15 -4.89
N LYS A 43 25.69 10.86 -3.66
CA LYS A 43 25.67 11.81 -2.55
C LYS A 43 27.07 12.38 -2.27
N ASN A 44 28.09 11.53 -2.27
CA ASN A 44 29.45 11.92 -1.87
C ASN A 44 30.25 12.56 -3.00
N TYR A 45 29.94 12.24 -4.27
CA TYR A 45 30.85 12.57 -5.39
C TYR A 45 30.21 13.35 -6.54
N SER A 46 28.84 13.48 -6.65
CA SER A 46 28.21 14.20 -7.76
C SER A 46 28.55 15.70 -7.82
N GLY A 47 28.91 16.31 -6.70
CA GLY A 47 29.31 17.72 -6.63
C GLY A 47 30.81 17.98 -6.85
N LYS A 48 31.62 16.93 -7.05
CA LYS A 48 33.06 17.05 -7.25
C LYS A 48 33.43 17.20 -8.73
N THR A 49 34.51 17.91 -9.02
CA THR A 49 35.04 18.03 -10.37
C THR A 49 35.81 16.77 -10.78
N ALA A 50 36.09 16.63 -12.08
CA ALA A 50 36.88 15.51 -12.58
C ALA A 50 38.29 15.51 -12.00
N GLU A 51 38.90 16.70 -11.82
CA GLU A 51 40.23 16.89 -11.26
C GLU A 51 40.28 16.48 -9.78
N GLU A 52 39.29 16.89 -8.98
CA GLU A 52 39.19 16.52 -7.56
C GLU A 52 39.04 14.99 -7.37
N LEU A 53 38.30 14.32 -8.26
CA LEU A 53 38.18 12.87 -8.23
C LEU A 53 39.47 12.15 -8.67
N GLU A 54 40.16 12.65 -9.70
CA GLU A 54 41.45 12.07 -10.13
C GLU A 54 42.55 12.29 -9.08
N GLU A 55 42.52 13.37 -8.30
CA GLU A 55 43.44 13.59 -7.20
C GLU A 55 43.15 12.71 -5.98
N SER A 56 41.89 12.66 -5.57
CA SER A 56 41.46 11.92 -4.36
C SER A 56 41.32 10.41 -4.56
N LYS A 57 41.09 9.94 -5.79
CA LYS A 57 40.92 8.54 -6.19
C LYS A 57 40.07 7.72 -5.21
N PRO A 58 38.83 8.12 -4.97
CA PRO A 58 38.00 7.41 -4.01
C PRO A 58 37.66 6.00 -4.50
N THR A 59 37.96 5.00 -3.68
CA THR A 59 37.71 3.59 -3.99
C THR A 59 36.43 3.09 -3.37
N VAL A 60 35.73 2.21 -4.09
CA VAL A 60 34.46 1.58 -3.66
C VAL A 60 34.44 0.11 -4.04
N SER A 61 33.77 -0.69 -3.21
CA SER A 61 33.36 -2.07 -3.52
C SER A 61 31.83 -2.09 -3.65
N ILE A 62 31.34 -2.36 -4.86
CA ILE A 62 29.92 -2.35 -5.17
C ILE A 62 29.49 -3.65 -5.86
N ALA A 63 28.25 -4.07 -5.64
CA ALA A 63 27.69 -5.24 -6.29
C ALA A 63 26.30 -4.96 -6.83
N GLY A 64 25.94 -5.62 -7.95
CA GLY A 64 24.64 -5.43 -8.56
C GLY A 64 24.46 -6.23 -9.84
N ARG A 65 23.35 -5.97 -10.51
CA ARG A 65 22.93 -6.64 -11.74
C ARG A 65 23.36 -5.86 -12.97
N ILE A 66 23.93 -6.53 -13.95
CA ILE A 66 24.24 -5.94 -15.27
C ILE A 66 22.92 -5.69 -16.02
N VAL A 67 22.57 -4.43 -16.27
CA VAL A 67 21.33 -4.05 -17.00
C VAL A 67 21.61 -3.40 -18.35
N ALA A 68 22.85 -3.01 -18.62
CA ALA A 68 23.31 -2.59 -19.94
C ALA A 68 24.78 -2.94 -20.11
N LYS A 69 25.19 -3.24 -21.34
CA LYS A 69 26.58 -3.58 -21.69
C LYS A 69 26.88 -3.11 -23.10
N ARG A 70 27.95 -2.36 -23.23
CA ARG A 70 28.46 -1.89 -24.52
C ARG A 70 29.98 -2.05 -24.58
N ARG A 71 30.46 -2.78 -25.56
CA ARG A 71 31.89 -3.05 -25.75
C ARG A 71 32.42 -2.30 -26.97
N LYS A 72 33.62 -1.73 -26.84
CA LYS A 72 34.35 -1.07 -27.92
C LYS A 72 35.85 -1.42 -27.79
N GLY A 73 36.31 -2.34 -28.62
CA GLY A 73 37.69 -2.79 -28.60
C GLY A 73 38.13 -3.38 -27.23
N LYS A 74 39.11 -2.75 -26.58
CA LYS A 74 39.68 -3.15 -25.28
C LYS A 74 38.90 -2.57 -24.07
N VAL A 75 37.79 -1.91 -24.31
CA VAL A 75 36.99 -1.25 -23.28
C VAL A 75 35.57 -1.80 -23.27
N CYS A 76 35.00 -1.98 -22.07
CA CYS A 76 33.62 -2.32 -21.87
C CYS A 76 32.96 -1.32 -20.89
N PHE A 77 31.83 -0.76 -21.27
CA PHE A 77 30.96 0.00 -20.39
C PHE A 77 29.79 -0.89 -19.98
N MET A 78 29.45 -0.88 -18.70
CA MET A 78 28.26 -1.57 -18.16
C MET A 78 27.49 -0.62 -17.28
N ASN A 79 26.16 -0.80 -17.19
CA ASN A 79 25.37 -0.20 -16.13
C ASN A 79 25.04 -1.29 -15.11
N LEU A 80 25.50 -1.06 -13.90
CA LEU A 80 25.20 -1.91 -12.74
C LEU A 80 23.97 -1.36 -12.02
N LEU A 81 22.99 -2.19 -11.78
CA LEU A 81 21.78 -1.90 -11.00
C LEU A 81 21.93 -2.49 -9.61
N ASP A 82 22.00 -1.65 -8.59
CA ASP A 82 21.92 -2.04 -7.20
C ASP A 82 20.54 -1.69 -6.58
N ARG A 83 20.41 -1.72 -5.27
CA ARG A 83 19.14 -1.41 -4.56
C ARG A 83 18.71 0.06 -4.75
N ASP A 84 19.66 0.99 -4.93
CA ASP A 84 19.41 2.43 -4.92
C ASP A 84 19.41 3.06 -6.32
N GLY A 85 19.83 2.31 -7.35
CA GLY A 85 19.80 2.80 -8.71
C GLY A 85 20.83 2.20 -9.63
N LYS A 86 21.19 2.95 -10.69
CA LYS A 86 22.12 2.52 -11.73
C LYS A 86 23.38 3.36 -11.67
N ILE A 87 24.55 2.70 -11.79
CA ILE A 87 25.84 3.37 -11.95
C ILE A 87 26.59 2.79 -13.15
N GLN A 88 27.32 3.65 -13.86
CA GLN A 88 28.16 3.23 -14.98
C GLN A 88 29.48 2.63 -14.46
N LEU A 89 29.89 1.54 -15.09
CA LEU A 89 31.20 0.91 -14.93
C LEU A 89 32.05 1.13 -16.18
N TYR A 90 33.33 1.46 -16.01
CA TYR A 90 34.33 1.52 -17.05
C TYR A 90 35.36 0.41 -16.81
N ILE A 91 35.44 -0.57 -17.73
CA ILE A 91 36.27 -1.76 -17.62
C ILE A 91 37.26 -1.76 -18.78
N LYS A 92 38.54 -1.61 -18.46
CA LYS A 92 39.63 -1.58 -19.46
C LYS A 92 40.45 -2.87 -19.34
N LYS A 93 40.69 -3.56 -20.49
CA LYS A 93 41.44 -4.81 -20.57
C LYS A 93 42.84 -4.69 -19.92
N ASP A 94 43.53 -3.60 -20.19
CA ASP A 94 44.88 -3.35 -19.66
C ASP A 94 44.92 -3.18 -18.12
N THR A 95 43.79 -2.84 -17.51
CA THR A 95 43.67 -2.67 -16.05
C THR A 95 43.31 -3.99 -15.36
N VAL A 96 42.27 -4.69 -15.87
CA VAL A 96 41.75 -5.91 -15.22
C VAL A 96 42.52 -7.18 -15.66
N GLY A 97 43.30 -7.13 -16.70
CA GLY A 97 44.02 -8.27 -17.29
C GLY A 97 43.22 -9.05 -18.34
N GLU A 98 43.91 -9.91 -19.10
CA GLU A 98 43.32 -10.67 -20.21
C GLU A 98 42.23 -11.60 -19.74
N ASP A 99 42.51 -12.47 -18.75
CA ASP A 99 41.61 -13.53 -18.28
C ASP A 99 40.31 -12.95 -17.72
N VAL A 100 40.42 -11.89 -16.89
CA VAL A 100 39.26 -11.20 -16.35
C VAL A 100 38.45 -10.52 -17.46
N TYR A 101 39.13 -9.92 -18.44
CA TYR A 101 38.43 -9.27 -19.55
C TYR A 101 37.67 -10.27 -20.44
N GLU A 102 38.15 -11.52 -20.58
CA GLU A 102 37.41 -12.59 -21.23
C GLU A 102 36.12 -12.96 -20.45
N LEU A 103 36.19 -12.98 -19.10
CA LEU A 103 34.98 -13.14 -18.29
C LEU A 103 33.99 -11.99 -18.50
N VAL A 104 34.49 -10.76 -18.53
CA VAL A 104 33.69 -9.59 -18.85
C VAL A 104 33.03 -9.72 -20.22
N LYS A 105 33.72 -10.25 -21.24
CA LYS A 105 33.12 -10.50 -22.56
C LYS A 105 31.98 -11.52 -22.52
N LYS A 106 32.15 -12.60 -21.75
CA LYS A 106 31.19 -13.71 -21.62
C LYS A 106 29.98 -13.37 -20.73
N SER A 107 30.07 -12.36 -19.85
CA SER A 107 28.95 -11.97 -18.99
C SER A 107 27.76 -11.52 -19.82
N ASP A 108 26.56 -11.84 -19.31
CA ASP A 108 25.28 -11.52 -19.94
C ASP A 108 24.52 -10.43 -19.16
N LEU A 109 23.57 -9.77 -19.83
CA LEU A 109 22.60 -8.94 -19.14
C LEU A 109 21.80 -9.80 -18.14
N GLY A 110 21.67 -9.31 -16.94
CA GLY A 110 21.05 -10.04 -15.84
C GLY A 110 22.03 -10.71 -14.88
N ASP A 111 23.28 -10.95 -15.27
CA ASP A 111 24.31 -11.47 -14.35
C ASP A 111 24.52 -10.50 -13.19
N ILE A 112 24.82 -11.03 -12.01
CA ILE A 112 25.18 -10.26 -10.83
C ILE A 112 26.69 -10.33 -10.66
N ILE A 113 27.31 -9.15 -10.46
CA ILE A 113 28.75 -9.00 -10.31
C ILE A 113 29.08 -8.13 -9.11
N GLY A 114 30.25 -8.35 -8.55
CA GLY A 114 30.91 -7.45 -7.61
C GLY A 114 32.12 -6.82 -8.30
N ILE A 115 32.38 -5.57 -8.00
CA ILE A 115 33.56 -4.87 -8.51
C ILE A 115 34.20 -4.04 -7.41
N ASP A 116 35.55 -3.97 -7.43
CA ASP A 116 36.31 -2.97 -6.72
C ASP A 116 36.87 -1.99 -7.73
N GLY A 117 36.89 -0.67 -7.42
CA GLY A 117 37.38 0.32 -8.33
C GLY A 117 37.27 1.74 -7.82
N GLU A 118 37.81 2.66 -8.64
CA GLU A 118 37.85 4.10 -8.36
C GLU A 118 36.64 4.83 -8.97
N VAL A 119 36.09 5.76 -8.21
CA VAL A 119 35.05 6.67 -8.72
C VAL A 119 35.70 7.81 -9.48
N PHE A 120 35.28 8.07 -10.71
CA PHE A 120 35.74 9.15 -11.53
C PHE A 120 34.62 9.78 -12.36
N MET A 121 34.90 10.95 -12.94
CA MET A 121 33.99 11.62 -13.87
C MET A 121 34.45 11.39 -15.31
N THR A 122 33.57 10.93 -16.19
CA THR A 122 33.91 10.83 -17.63
C THR A 122 34.00 12.20 -18.28
N HIS A 123 34.59 12.29 -19.47
CA HIS A 123 34.62 13.53 -20.25
C HIS A 123 33.23 14.10 -20.60
N THR A 124 32.21 13.26 -20.57
CA THR A 124 30.81 13.66 -20.79
C THR A 124 30.09 14.04 -19.50
N GLY A 125 30.79 14.09 -18.36
CA GLY A 125 30.21 14.44 -17.06
C GLY A 125 29.40 13.33 -16.38
N GLU A 126 29.64 12.06 -16.74
CA GLU A 126 28.93 10.93 -16.09
C GLU A 126 29.79 10.32 -14.98
N LEU A 127 29.23 10.27 -13.76
CA LEU A 127 29.87 9.64 -12.61
C LEU A 127 29.95 8.13 -12.82
N THR A 128 31.20 7.59 -12.81
CA THR A 128 31.50 6.24 -13.28
C THR A 128 32.47 5.57 -12.33
N VAL A 129 32.43 4.24 -12.23
CA VAL A 129 33.44 3.47 -11.49
C VAL A 129 34.40 2.81 -12.47
N ARG A 130 35.69 3.16 -12.36
CA ARG A 130 36.82 2.54 -13.08
C ARG A 130 37.14 1.22 -12.39
N VAL A 131 36.81 0.11 -13.04
CA VAL A 131 36.93 -1.23 -12.46
C VAL A 131 38.38 -1.70 -12.42
N GLU A 132 38.84 -2.07 -11.22
CA GLU A 132 40.15 -2.67 -10.97
C GLU A 132 40.03 -4.19 -10.77
N LYS A 133 39.02 -4.63 -10.02
CA LYS A 133 38.71 -6.05 -9.83
C LYS A 133 37.29 -6.35 -10.24
N TYR A 134 37.11 -7.49 -10.84
CA TYR A 134 35.81 -8.00 -11.29
C TYR A 134 35.55 -9.40 -10.71
N THR A 135 34.47 -9.55 -9.97
CA THR A 135 34.07 -10.82 -9.37
C THR A 135 32.72 -11.22 -9.93
N HIS A 136 32.63 -12.43 -10.52
CA HIS A 136 31.36 -13.01 -10.91
C HIS A 136 30.65 -13.55 -9.66
N LEU A 137 29.40 -13.12 -9.41
CA LEU A 137 28.62 -13.50 -8.21
C LEU A 137 27.46 -14.42 -8.55
N THR A 138 26.72 -14.14 -9.63
CA THR A 138 25.58 -14.99 -10.01
C THR A 138 25.32 -14.98 -11.51
N LYS A 139 25.30 -16.14 -12.12
CA LYS A 139 24.93 -16.33 -13.53
C LYS A 139 23.42 -16.32 -13.71
N ALA A 140 22.91 -15.35 -14.47
CA ALA A 140 21.49 -15.31 -14.86
C ALA A 140 21.24 -16.28 -16.01
N LEU A 141 20.36 -17.28 -15.80
CA LEU A 141 20.08 -18.32 -16.79
C LEU A 141 18.89 -17.98 -17.71
N ARG A 142 18.09 -16.96 -17.35
CA ARG A 142 17.03 -16.43 -18.21
C ARG A 142 17.39 -15.05 -18.73
N PRO A 143 17.17 -14.77 -20.02
CA PRO A 143 17.36 -13.42 -20.55
C PRO A 143 16.38 -12.45 -19.90
N LEU A 144 16.82 -11.22 -19.68
CA LEU A 144 15.90 -10.13 -19.35
C LEU A 144 15.08 -9.79 -20.60
N PRO A 145 13.81 -9.38 -20.45
CA PRO A 145 13.01 -8.85 -21.55
C PRO A 145 13.73 -7.72 -22.30
N GLU A 146 13.51 -7.60 -23.60
CA GLU A 146 14.11 -6.53 -24.40
C GLU A 146 13.59 -5.15 -23.93
N LYS A 147 14.50 -4.16 -23.86
CA LYS A 147 14.22 -2.83 -23.31
C LYS A 147 13.10 -2.08 -24.03
N PHE A 148 12.93 -2.35 -25.34
CA PHE A 148 11.93 -1.67 -26.21
C PHE A 148 10.60 -2.45 -26.35
N HIS A 149 10.59 -3.73 -26.04
CA HIS A 149 9.42 -4.59 -26.06
C HIS A 149 9.22 -5.29 -24.71
N GLY A 150 9.89 -4.79 -23.65
CA GLY A 150 9.90 -5.36 -22.32
C GLY A 150 8.50 -5.63 -21.80
N LEU A 151 8.32 -5.96 -20.56
CA LEU A 151 7.03 -6.22 -19.93
C LEU A 151 6.02 -5.06 -20.15
N THR A 152 5.51 -4.91 -21.39
CA THR A 152 4.45 -3.96 -21.77
C THR A 152 3.09 -4.47 -21.33
N ASP A 153 2.93 -5.77 -21.22
CA ASP A 153 1.75 -6.40 -20.66
C ASP A 153 1.74 -6.19 -19.12
N THR A 154 0.81 -5.37 -18.68
CA THR A 154 0.63 -5.01 -17.28
C THR A 154 0.36 -6.25 -16.41
N GLU A 155 -0.37 -7.23 -16.94
CA GLU A 155 -0.66 -8.47 -16.22
C GLU A 155 0.60 -9.31 -15.99
N GLU A 156 1.46 -9.44 -17.01
CA GLU A 156 2.76 -10.11 -16.87
C GLU A 156 3.69 -9.39 -15.89
N ARG A 157 3.64 -8.05 -15.79
CA ARG A 157 4.38 -7.26 -14.78
C ARG A 157 3.98 -7.68 -13.37
N PHE A 158 2.70 -7.81 -13.10
CA PHE A 158 2.19 -8.21 -11.78
C PHE A 158 2.51 -9.67 -11.46
N ARG A 159 2.38 -10.59 -12.43
CA ARG A 159 2.73 -12.00 -12.25
C ARG A 159 4.22 -12.25 -12.06
N ARG A 160 5.06 -11.42 -12.68
CA ARG A 160 6.52 -11.51 -12.61
C ARG A 160 7.13 -10.25 -11.97
N ARG A 161 6.60 -9.86 -10.84
CA ARG A 161 7.04 -8.64 -10.13
C ARG A 161 8.55 -8.56 -9.95
N TYR A 162 9.23 -9.68 -9.73
CA TYR A 162 10.70 -9.73 -9.63
C TYR A 162 11.40 -9.32 -10.95
N VAL A 163 10.80 -9.54 -12.11
CA VAL A 163 11.32 -9.03 -13.40
C VAL A 163 10.94 -7.57 -13.58
N ASP A 164 9.70 -7.20 -13.24
CA ASP A 164 9.22 -5.81 -13.27
C ASP A 164 10.13 -4.89 -12.43
N LEU A 165 10.50 -5.30 -11.22
CA LEU A 165 11.44 -4.57 -10.35
C LEU A 165 12.86 -4.45 -10.94
N ILE A 166 13.28 -5.33 -11.84
CA ILE A 166 14.56 -5.21 -12.56
C ILE A 166 14.45 -4.21 -13.71
N MET A 167 13.34 -4.21 -14.42
CA MET A 167 13.18 -3.52 -15.70
C MET A 167 12.54 -2.14 -15.59
N ASN A 168 11.66 -1.94 -14.60
CA ASN A 168 10.82 -0.76 -14.45
C ASN A 168 11.24 0.06 -13.21
N ASP A 169 11.81 1.23 -13.46
CA ASP A 169 12.27 2.12 -12.40
C ASP A 169 11.10 2.67 -11.55
N GLU A 170 9.91 2.87 -12.16
CA GLU A 170 8.72 3.32 -11.43
C GLU A 170 8.20 2.25 -10.46
N ALA A 171 8.12 0.98 -10.89
CA ALA A 171 7.76 -0.12 -10.01
C ALA A 171 8.71 -0.24 -8.81
N ARG A 172 10.01 -0.02 -9.04
CA ARG A 172 11.01 0.03 -7.95
C ARG A 172 10.76 1.19 -7.01
N LYS A 173 10.52 2.39 -7.55
CA LYS A 173 10.24 3.59 -6.76
C LYS A 173 9.06 3.35 -5.82
N VAL A 174 7.94 2.85 -6.34
CA VAL A 174 6.75 2.52 -5.55
C VAL A 174 7.07 1.49 -4.46
N ALA A 175 7.78 0.40 -4.81
CA ALA A 175 8.14 -0.66 -3.87
C ALA A 175 9.00 -0.16 -2.69
N PHE A 176 9.87 0.83 -2.92
CA PHE A 176 10.69 1.44 -1.87
C PHE A 176 10.01 2.61 -1.15
N MET A 177 9.03 3.27 -1.77
CA MET A 177 8.25 4.34 -1.14
C MET A 177 7.24 3.79 -0.12
N ARG A 178 6.57 2.68 -0.43
CA ARG A 178 5.58 2.07 0.49
C ARG A 178 6.10 1.88 1.93
N PRO A 179 7.25 1.22 2.19
CA PRO A 179 7.74 1.08 3.55
C PRO A 179 8.16 2.40 4.20
N LYS A 180 8.52 3.43 3.42
CA LYS A 180 8.78 4.77 3.97
C LYS A 180 7.50 5.45 4.43
N ILE A 181 6.41 5.31 3.65
CA ILE A 181 5.08 5.81 4.03
C ILE A 181 4.63 5.15 5.33
N VAL A 182 4.68 3.82 5.42
CA VAL A 182 4.28 3.09 6.63
C VAL A 182 5.10 3.54 7.84
N ARG A 183 6.42 3.65 7.73
CA ARG A 183 7.26 4.13 8.84
C ARG A 183 6.98 5.57 9.23
N SER A 184 6.65 6.45 8.28
CA SER A 184 6.29 7.82 8.61
C SER A 184 5.01 7.89 9.43
N ILE A 185 4.06 7.01 9.18
CA ILE A 185 2.82 6.88 9.96
C ILE A 185 3.13 6.37 11.36
N GLN A 186 3.93 5.29 11.47
CA GLN A 186 4.35 4.74 12.76
C GLN A 186 5.04 5.81 13.63
N HIS A 187 6.08 6.48 13.10
CA HIS A 187 6.77 7.55 13.83
C HIS A 187 5.83 8.69 14.24
N TYR A 188 4.91 9.09 13.34
CA TYR A 188 3.94 10.15 13.66
C TYR A 188 3.02 9.77 14.82
N LEU A 189 2.58 8.52 14.89
CA LEU A 189 1.73 8.01 15.97
C LEU A 189 2.53 7.79 17.26
N ASP A 190 3.73 7.23 17.18
CA ASP A 190 4.63 7.03 18.32
C ASP A 190 4.95 8.38 18.99
N ASP A 191 5.26 9.42 18.21
CA ASP A 191 5.52 10.78 18.70
C ASP A 191 4.28 11.40 19.38
N LYS A 192 3.08 10.94 19.07
CA LYS A 192 1.82 11.34 19.69
C LYS A 192 1.42 10.44 20.88
N GLY A 193 2.25 9.46 21.24
CA GLY A 193 2.04 8.60 22.39
C GLY A 193 1.09 7.42 22.16
N TYR A 194 0.84 7.05 20.90
CA TYR A 194 0.11 5.80 20.60
C TYR A 194 1.01 4.58 20.74
N THR A 195 0.42 3.46 21.09
CA THR A 195 1.10 2.16 21.19
C THR A 195 0.71 1.27 20.02
N GLU A 196 1.69 0.78 19.25
CA GLU A 196 1.44 -0.25 18.24
C GLU A 196 1.14 -1.59 18.92
N VAL A 197 0.09 -2.26 18.49
CA VAL A 197 -0.34 -3.55 19.02
C VAL A 197 -0.60 -4.54 17.91
N GLU A 198 -0.65 -5.83 18.24
CA GLU A 198 -1.05 -6.90 17.32
C GLU A 198 -2.22 -7.68 17.92
N THR A 199 -3.28 -7.85 17.12
CA THR A 199 -4.45 -8.65 17.49
C THR A 199 -4.60 -9.87 16.60
N PRO A 200 -5.39 -10.88 16.98
CA PRO A 200 -5.50 -12.12 16.21
C PRO A 200 -6.01 -11.91 14.78
N ILE A 201 -5.36 -12.59 13.82
CA ILE A 201 -5.85 -12.66 12.43
C ILE A 201 -7.04 -13.63 12.32
N MET A 202 -7.06 -14.70 13.10
CA MET A 202 -8.15 -15.69 13.13
C MET A 202 -9.11 -15.36 14.26
N ASN A 203 -10.34 -15.09 13.94
CA ASN A 203 -11.41 -14.76 14.89
C ASN A 203 -12.49 -15.85 14.92
N SER A 204 -13.05 -16.10 16.09
CA SER A 204 -14.14 -17.06 16.26
C SER A 204 -15.52 -16.48 15.95
N ILE A 205 -15.62 -15.15 15.89
CA ILE A 205 -16.84 -14.37 15.58
C ILE A 205 -16.46 -13.32 14.54
N LEU A 206 -17.35 -13.07 13.60
CA LEU A 206 -17.22 -12.05 12.57
C LEU A 206 -17.77 -10.72 13.07
N GLY A 207 -16.99 -9.64 12.95
CA GLY A 207 -17.44 -8.30 13.33
C GLY A 207 -16.46 -7.18 13.00
N GLY A 208 -16.88 -5.93 13.21
CA GLY A 208 -16.06 -4.73 12.99
C GLY A 208 -16.14 -4.15 11.58
N ALA A 209 -16.79 -4.82 10.63
CA ALA A 209 -17.04 -4.30 9.28
C ALA A 209 -18.20 -5.06 8.62
N ALA A 210 -18.76 -4.48 7.57
CA ALA A 210 -19.68 -5.17 6.66
C ALA A 210 -18.87 -5.76 5.51
N ALA A 211 -18.58 -7.07 5.53
CA ALA A 211 -17.79 -7.75 4.49
C ALA A 211 -17.91 -9.27 4.58
N LYS A 212 -17.72 -9.96 3.45
CA LYS A 212 -17.69 -11.42 3.40
C LYS A 212 -16.32 -11.96 3.87
N PRO A 213 -16.28 -12.89 4.86
CA PRO A 213 -15.03 -13.44 5.38
C PRO A 213 -14.46 -14.57 4.53
N PHE A 214 -13.15 -14.82 4.67
CA PHE A 214 -12.56 -16.13 4.40
C PHE A 214 -12.72 -17.01 5.63
N ILE A 215 -13.17 -18.26 5.44
CA ILE A 215 -13.40 -19.24 6.49
C ILE A 215 -12.25 -20.27 6.48
N THR A 216 -11.74 -20.63 7.64
CA THR A 216 -10.73 -21.68 7.81
C THR A 216 -11.08 -22.60 8.98
N HIS A 217 -10.78 -23.88 8.86
CA HIS A 217 -11.02 -24.86 9.92
C HIS A 217 -9.84 -24.96 10.87
N PHE A 218 -10.07 -24.78 12.18
CA PHE A 218 -9.04 -24.96 13.21
C PHE A 218 -9.10 -26.38 13.78
N ASN A 219 -8.27 -27.27 13.25
CA ASN A 219 -8.28 -28.70 13.58
C ASN A 219 -8.20 -29.01 15.08
N ALA A 220 -7.42 -28.28 15.86
CA ALA A 220 -7.25 -28.53 17.29
C ALA A 220 -8.52 -28.26 18.12
N LEU A 221 -9.39 -27.37 17.65
CA LEU A 221 -10.65 -27.02 18.30
C LEU A 221 -11.88 -27.61 17.59
N ASP A 222 -11.67 -28.27 16.45
CA ASP A 222 -12.73 -28.81 15.57
C ASP A 222 -13.82 -27.75 15.32
N LYS A 223 -13.39 -26.53 14.96
CA LYS A 223 -14.26 -25.36 14.79
C LYS A 223 -13.78 -24.49 13.64
N ASP A 224 -14.72 -23.87 12.92
CA ASP A 224 -14.42 -22.88 11.89
C ASP A 224 -14.09 -21.53 12.54
N PHE A 225 -13.10 -20.87 11.95
CA PHE A 225 -12.66 -19.53 12.26
C PHE A 225 -12.72 -18.66 11.01
N TYR A 226 -12.79 -17.35 11.20
CA TYR A 226 -12.79 -16.34 10.16
C TYR A 226 -11.45 -15.63 10.12
N LEU A 227 -10.89 -15.40 8.91
CA LEU A 227 -9.84 -14.41 8.76
C LEU A 227 -10.43 -13.02 8.97
N ARG A 228 -9.80 -12.20 9.79
CA ARG A 228 -10.32 -10.88 10.21
C ARG A 228 -10.63 -9.97 9.03
N ILE A 229 -11.77 -9.31 9.09
CA ILE A 229 -12.23 -8.29 8.15
C ILE A 229 -11.99 -6.86 8.66
N ALA A 230 -11.74 -6.71 9.97
CA ALA A 230 -11.39 -5.51 10.71
C ALA A 230 -10.62 -5.87 11.98
N THR A 231 -9.91 -4.92 12.59
CA THR A 231 -9.25 -5.06 13.90
C THR A 231 -10.02 -4.34 15.02
N GLU A 232 -11.03 -3.58 14.69
CA GLU A 232 -11.81 -2.66 15.48
C GLU A 232 -12.21 -3.18 16.88
N LEU A 233 -12.95 -4.30 16.94
CA LEU A 233 -13.52 -4.77 18.21
C LEU A 233 -12.43 -5.18 19.22
N ASN A 234 -11.33 -5.73 18.73
CA ASN A 234 -10.19 -6.09 19.59
C ASN A 234 -9.45 -4.87 20.11
N LEU A 235 -9.27 -3.83 19.28
CA LEU A 235 -8.61 -2.60 19.69
C LEU A 235 -9.44 -1.84 20.73
N LYS A 236 -10.76 -1.81 20.58
CA LYS A 236 -11.66 -1.23 21.60
C LYS A 236 -11.62 -1.97 22.93
N ARG A 237 -11.50 -3.31 22.91
CA ARG A 237 -11.27 -4.09 24.14
C ARG A 237 -9.96 -3.71 24.85
N LEU A 238 -8.91 -3.34 24.10
CA LEU A 238 -7.68 -2.82 24.70
C LEU A 238 -7.89 -1.45 25.34
N ILE A 239 -8.71 -0.58 24.75
CA ILE A 239 -9.09 0.70 25.37
C ILE A 239 -9.87 0.46 26.68
N VAL A 240 -10.83 -0.45 26.70
CA VAL A 240 -11.50 -0.86 27.95
C VAL A 240 -10.48 -1.37 28.97
N GLY A 241 -9.46 -2.09 28.54
CA GLY A 241 -8.36 -2.59 29.37
C GLY A 241 -7.39 -1.52 29.89
N GLY A 242 -7.58 -0.22 29.52
CA GLY A 242 -6.77 0.88 29.98
C GLY A 242 -5.57 1.24 29.11
N MET A 243 -5.52 0.77 27.87
CA MET A 243 -4.55 1.23 26.87
C MET A 243 -5.14 2.47 26.16
N ASP A 244 -4.84 3.67 26.66
CA ASP A 244 -5.53 4.91 26.25
C ASP A 244 -5.38 5.31 24.80
N ALA A 245 -4.34 4.85 24.10
CA ALA A 245 -4.11 5.14 22.69
C ALA A 245 -3.37 3.97 22.02
N VAL A 246 -4.03 3.33 21.08
CA VAL A 246 -3.51 2.15 20.37
C VAL A 246 -3.67 2.27 18.86
N TYR A 247 -2.80 1.61 18.11
CA TYR A 247 -3.00 1.41 16.68
C TYR A 247 -2.46 0.04 16.25
N GLU A 248 -3.02 -0.46 15.15
CA GLU A 248 -2.51 -1.67 14.47
C GLU A 248 -2.44 -1.40 12.97
N ILE A 249 -1.26 -1.69 12.38
CA ILE A 249 -1.11 -1.76 10.91
C ILE A 249 -1.10 -3.23 10.54
N GLY A 250 -2.15 -3.69 9.85
CA GLY A 250 -2.31 -5.10 9.59
C GLY A 250 -3.01 -5.44 8.27
N ARG A 251 -2.94 -6.73 7.94
CA ARG A 251 -3.68 -7.29 6.82
C ARG A 251 -5.11 -7.61 7.24
N LEU A 252 -6.04 -7.21 6.36
CA LEU A 252 -7.43 -7.60 6.41
C LEU A 252 -7.77 -8.45 5.19
N PHE A 253 -8.80 -9.28 5.34
CA PHE A 253 -9.17 -10.30 4.36
C PHE A 253 -10.68 -10.21 4.09
N ARG A 254 -11.05 -9.86 2.86
CA ARG A 254 -12.45 -9.80 2.42
C ARG A 254 -12.63 -10.67 1.19
N ASN A 255 -13.51 -11.68 1.30
CA ASN A 255 -13.77 -12.65 0.23
C ASN A 255 -14.75 -12.09 -0.79
N GLU A 256 -14.35 -11.03 -1.44
CA GLU A 256 -15.11 -10.24 -2.39
C GLU A 256 -14.41 -10.19 -3.75
N GLY A 257 -14.87 -9.30 -4.64
CA GLY A 257 -14.28 -9.12 -5.96
C GLY A 257 -12.86 -8.56 -5.97
N MET A 258 -12.21 -8.67 -7.13
CA MET A 258 -10.89 -8.06 -7.39
C MET A 258 -11.02 -7.11 -8.58
N ASP A 259 -10.67 -5.84 -8.38
CA ASP A 259 -10.68 -4.83 -9.43
C ASP A 259 -9.44 -3.93 -9.39
N ARG A 260 -9.54 -2.70 -9.87
CA ARG A 260 -8.43 -1.73 -9.86
C ARG A 260 -8.12 -1.20 -8.46
N THR A 261 -9.10 -1.16 -7.57
CA THR A 261 -9.03 -0.54 -6.25
C THR A 261 -9.20 -1.54 -5.10
N HIS A 262 -9.64 -2.78 -5.40
CA HIS A 262 -9.90 -3.83 -4.43
C HIS A 262 -9.03 -5.07 -4.66
N ASN A 263 -8.50 -5.61 -3.57
CA ASN A 263 -7.78 -6.88 -3.51
C ASN A 263 -8.29 -7.65 -2.28
N PRO A 264 -8.49 -8.97 -2.35
CA PRO A 264 -9.09 -9.74 -1.25
C PRO A 264 -8.24 -9.74 0.04
N GLU A 265 -6.96 -9.40 -0.09
CA GLU A 265 -6.02 -9.17 0.99
C GLU A 265 -5.41 -7.78 0.81
N PHE A 266 -5.55 -6.92 1.82
CA PHE A 266 -5.09 -5.53 1.77
C PHE A 266 -4.61 -5.06 3.14
N THR A 267 -3.91 -3.93 3.19
CA THR A 267 -3.36 -3.38 4.43
C THR A 267 -4.15 -2.16 4.86
N THR A 268 -4.56 -2.14 6.12
CA THR A 268 -5.13 -0.96 6.79
C THR A 268 -4.31 -0.57 8.00
N ILE A 269 -4.56 0.62 8.49
CA ILE A 269 -4.28 1.02 9.85
C ILE A 269 -5.59 1.30 10.54
N GLU A 270 -5.74 0.83 11.76
CA GLU A 270 -6.81 1.23 12.67
C GLU A 270 -6.22 1.85 13.94
N VAL A 271 -6.81 2.95 14.39
CA VAL A 271 -6.30 3.78 15.49
C VAL A 271 -7.44 4.13 16.42
N TYR A 272 -7.25 3.94 17.72
CA TYR A 272 -8.24 4.25 18.76
C TYR A 272 -7.60 5.07 19.87
N LYS A 273 -8.32 6.09 20.37
CA LYS A 273 -7.84 6.96 21.44
C LYS A 273 -8.96 7.29 22.42
N ALA A 274 -8.74 6.95 23.68
CA ALA A 274 -9.58 7.36 24.79
C ALA A 274 -9.60 8.90 24.92
N PHE A 275 -10.71 9.44 25.40
CA PHE A 275 -10.92 10.87 25.61
C PHE A 275 -10.76 11.70 24.33
N SER A 276 -11.09 11.09 23.18
CA SER A 276 -11.14 11.72 21.87
C SER A 276 -12.53 11.56 21.25
N ASP A 277 -12.76 12.23 20.14
CA ASP A 277 -14.02 12.26 19.42
C ASP A 277 -13.81 12.39 17.90
N LEU A 278 -14.89 12.63 17.16
CA LEU A 278 -14.90 12.81 15.72
C LEU A 278 -13.91 13.88 15.24
N GLU A 279 -13.88 15.04 15.91
CA GLU A 279 -12.98 16.16 15.53
C GLU A 279 -11.52 15.78 15.74
N GLY A 280 -11.20 15.12 16.87
CA GLY A 280 -9.87 14.61 17.14
C GLY A 280 -9.41 13.59 16.11
N MET A 281 -10.33 12.78 15.55
CA MET A 281 -10.01 11.84 14.48
C MET A 281 -9.83 12.54 13.12
N MET A 282 -10.57 13.61 12.82
CA MET A 282 -10.32 14.44 11.64
C MET A 282 -8.91 15.03 11.66
N ASP A 283 -8.52 15.66 12.77
CA ASP A 283 -7.20 16.27 12.96
C ASP A 283 -6.07 15.22 12.86
N LEU A 284 -6.29 14.03 13.42
CA LEU A 284 -5.34 12.92 13.33
C LEU A 284 -5.17 12.43 11.88
N THR A 285 -6.28 12.26 11.17
CA THR A 285 -6.30 11.80 9.78
C THR A 285 -5.57 12.77 8.85
N GLU A 286 -5.86 14.07 8.95
CA GLU A 286 -5.14 15.13 8.23
C GLU A 286 -3.64 15.09 8.53
N GLY A 287 -3.29 14.98 9.80
CA GLY A 287 -1.90 14.97 10.24
C GLY A 287 -1.12 13.77 9.74
N ILE A 288 -1.70 12.57 9.72
CA ILE A 288 -1.09 11.36 9.16
C ILE A 288 -0.81 11.54 7.67
N ILE A 289 -1.81 11.98 6.90
CA ILE A 289 -1.70 12.14 5.44
C ILE A 289 -0.68 13.23 5.09
N ALA A 290 -0.76 14.39 5.75
CA ALA A 290 0.16 15.50 5.52
C ALA A 290 1.61 15.14 5.87
N ASN A 291 1.83 14.47 7.02
CA ASN A 291 3.15 13.99 7.42
C ASN A 291 3.72 12.98 6.44
N ALA A 292 2.91 12.03 5.96
CA ALA A 292 3.34 11.06 4.98
C ALA A 292 3.72 11.72 3.64
N ALA A 293 2.91 12.66 3.15
CA ALA A 293 3.18 13.42 1.92
C ALA A 293 4.52 14.17 2.01
N MET A 294 4.72 14.93 3.08
CA MET A 294 5.96 15.67 3.31
C MET A 294 7.18 14.75 3.44
N THR A 295 7.04 13.61 4.11
CA THR A 295 8.16 12.66 4.31
C THR A 295 8.63 12.03 3.01
N VAL A 296 7.72 11.69 2.10
CA VAL A 296 8.09 10.93 0.89
C VAL A 296 8.20 11.78 -0.37
N ASN A 297 7.43 12.86 -0.48
CA ASN A 297 7.40 13.75 -1.64
C ASN A 297 8.07 15.11 -1.39
N GLY A 298 8.24 15.53 -0.13
CA GLY A 298 8.74 16.85 0.25
C GLY A 298 7.77 17.99 -0.03
N THR A 299 6.52 17.69 -0.37
CA THR A 299 5.43 18.63 -0.66
C THR A 299 4.10 18.03 -0.26
N TYR A 300 3.10 18.88 -0.02
CA TYR A 300 1.71 18.46 0.15
C TYR A 300 0.99 18.23 -1.18
N ASP A 301 1.53 18.76 -2.29
CA ASP A 301 0.88 18.69 -3.58
C ASP A 301 1.20 17.36 -4.26
N VAL A 302 0.18 16.69 -4.76
CA VAL A 302 0.27 15.40 -5.47
C VAL A 302 -0.53 15.46 -6.77
N GLU A 303 0.00 14.81 -7.81
CA GLU A 303 -0.73 14.58 -9.06
C GLU A 303 -1.39 13.19 -8.98
N TYR A 304 -2.71 13.13 -9.05
CA TYR A 304 -3.45 11.88 -8.97
C TYR A 304 -4.69 11.89 -9.87
N LYS A 305 -4.88 10.85 -10.70
CA LYS A 305 -6.00 10.73 -11.66
C LYS A 305 -6.22 11.98 -12.53
N GLY A 306 -5.13 12.67 -12.90
CA GLY A 306 -5.17 13.87 -13.72
C GLY A 306 -5.55 15.16 -12.97
N HIS A 307 -5.61 15.12 -11.66
CA HIS A 307 -5.87 16.28 -10.79
C HIS A 307 -4.62 16.62 -9.97
N SER A 308 -4.37 17.92 -9.80
CA SER A 308 -3.39 18.44 -8.83
C SER A 308 -4.12 18.69 -7.51
N ILE A 309 -3.73 17.98 -6.46
CA ILE A 309 -4.43 17.94 -5.16
C ILE A 309 -3.48 18.39 -4.07
N SER A 310 -3.94 19.26 -3.17
CA SER A 310 -3.20 19.61 -1.96
C SER A 310 -3.63 18.76 -0.77
N LEU A 311 -2.65 18.11 -0.13
CA LEU A 311 -2.82 17.34 1.10
C LEU A 311 -2.38 18.15 2.34
N ALA A 312 -2.32 19.49 2.20
CA ALA A 312 -2.10 20.39 3.33
C ALA A 312 -3.28 20.33 4.30
N PRO A 313 -3.04 20.39 5.63
CA PRO A 313 -4.13 20.39 6.61
C PRO A 313 -5.16 21.50 6.36
N GLY A 314 -6.41 21.23 6.72
CA GLY A 314 -7.57 22.10 6.45
C GLY A 314 -8.48 21.52 5.36
N PHE A 315 -8.66 20.22 5.33
CA PHE A 315 -9.56 19.52 4.41
C PHE A 315 -10.99 20.02 4.56
N LYS A 316 -11.74 20.03 3.45
CA LYS A 316 -13.15 20.44 3.46
C LYS A 316 -13.95 19.51 4.39
N ARG A 317 -14.92 20.07 5.15
CA ARG A 317 -15.85 19.35 6.00
C ARG A 317 -17.26 19.67 5.56
N ILE A 318 -18.08 18.66 5.25
CA ILE A 318 -19.46 18.80 4.80
C ILE A 318 -20.32 17.69 5.38
N SER A 319 -21.55 18.00 5.80
CA SER A 319 -22.46 16.92 6.21
C SER A 319 -22.93 16.11 4.98
N MET A 320 -23.23 14.82 5.15
CA MET A 320 -23.75 13.98 4.08
C MET A 320 -25.06 14.56 3.49
N VAL A 321 -25.93 15.06 4.34
CA VAL A 321 -27.22 15.67 3.91
C VAL A 321 -26.98 16.95 3.09
N ASP A 322 -26.06 17.81 3.54
CA ASP A 322 -25.72 19.04 2.77
C ASP A 322 -25.05 18.71 1.45
N ALA A 323 -24.17 17.71 1.41
CA ALA A 323 -23.51 17.27 0.21
C ALA A 323 -24.53 16.73 -0.83
N ILE A 324 -25.51 15.95 -0.40
CA ILE A 324 -26.62 15.49 -1.26
C ILE A 324 -27.45 16.68 -1.73
N LYS A 325 -27.79 17.60 -0.84
CA LYS A 325 -28.59 18.78 -1.16
C LYS A 325 -27.88 19.68 -2.19
N GLU A 326 -26.56 19.91 -2.04
CA GLU A 326 -25.77 20.69 -3.01
C GLU A 326 -25.82 20.09 -4.42
N LYS A 327 -25.86 18.76 -4.54
CA LYS A 327 -25.80 18.06 -5.84
C LYS A 327 -27.15 17.77 -6.47
N THR A 328 -28.14 17.45 -5.66
CA THR A 328 -29.45 16.95 -6.13
C THR A 328 -30.60 17.92 -5.88
N GLY A 329 -30.45 18.88 -4.97
CA GLY A 329 -31.53 19.72 -4.45
C GLY A 329 -32.40 19.03 -3.41
N VAL A 330 -32.21 17.74 -3.12
CA VAL A 330 -32.99 16.97 -2.14
C VAL A 330 -32.47 17.25 -0.73
N ASP A 331 -33.34 17.68 0.17
CA ASP A 331 -33.02 17.97 1.57
C ASP A 331 -33.55 16.89 2.51
N PHE A 332 -32.69 15.94 2.90
CA PHE A 332 -33.03 14.90 3.88
C PHE A 332 -33.13 15.44 5.33
N GLY A 333 -32.77 16.67 5.57
CA GLY A 333 -33.12 17.39 6.79
C GLY A 333 -34.61 17.67 6.92
N GLU A 334 -35.30 17.89 5.79
CA GLU A 334 -36.75 18.13 5.72
C GLU A 334 -37.55 16.81 5.57
N HIS A 335 -37.09 15.90 4.70
CA HIS A 335 -37.70 14.58 4.46
C HIS A 335 -37.21 13.58 5.52
N LYS A 336 -38.08 13.31 6.52
CA LYS A 336 -37.64 12.61 7.75
C LYS A 336 -38.17 11.18 7.91
N THR A 337 -39.10 10.78 7.06
CA THR A 337 -39.70 9.46 7.13
C THR A 337 -39.21 8.53 6.04
N PHE A 338 -39.27 7.23 6.29
CA PHE A 338 -38.94 6.23 5.28
C PHE A 338 -39.80 6.36 4.02
N GLU A 339 -41.09 6.65 4.16
CA GLU A 339 -42.03 6.76 3.03
C GLU A 339 -41.66 7.98 2.13
N GLU A 340 -41.28 9.10 2.73
CA GLU A 340 -40.83 10.27 1.98
C GLU A 340 -39.52 9.95 1.24
N ALA A 341 -38.53 9.35 1.92
CA ALA A 341 -37.25 8.97 1.32
C ALA A 341 -37.42 7.95 0.19
N LYS A 342 -38.32 6.94 0.37
CA LYS A 342 -38.60 5.94 -0.64
C LYS A 342 -39.22 6.55 -1.90
N LYS A 343 -40.15 7.50 -1.75
CA LYS A 343 -40.72 8.22 -2.89
C LYS A 343 -39.65 8.97 -3.67
N LEU A 344 -38.72 9.66 -2.97
CA LEU A 344 -37.61 10.33 -3.58
C LEU A 344 -36.67 9.34 -4.30
N ALA A 345 -36.38 8.20 -3.70
CA ALA A 345 -35.55 7.15 -4.31
C ALA A 345 -36.17 6.68 -5.64
N GLU A 346 -37.50 6.46 -5.70
CA GLU A 346 -38.22 6.09 -6.90
C GLU A 346 -38.13 7.20 -7.99
N GLU A 347 -38.33 8.47 -7.60
CA GLU A 347 -38.19 9.62 -8.52
C GLU A 347 -36.78 9.78 -9.10
N TYR A 348 -35.75 9.46 -8.31
CA TYR A 348 -34.33 9.54 -8.71
C TYR A 348 -33.76 8.23 -9.25
N GLY A 349 -34.60 7.19 -9.44
CA GLY A 349 -34.22 5.89 -10.00
C GLY A 349 -33.22 5.12 -9.12
N ILE A 350 -33.37 5.21 -7.82
CA ILE A 350 -32.63 4.41 -6.82
C ILE A 350 -33.50 3.20 -6.47
N GLU A 351 -32.93 2.01 -6.59
CA GLU A 351 -33.61 0.77 -6.20
C GLU A 351 -33.62 0.65 -4.68
N VAL A 352 -34.79 0.35 -4.11
CA VAL A 352 -34.97 0.17 -2.66
C VAL A 352 -35.09 -1.30 -2.35
N GLU A 353 -34.07 -1.85 -1.73
CA GLU A 353 -34.03 -3.27 -1.35
C GLU A 353 -34.88 -3.59 -0.12
N PRO A 354 -35.28 -4.87 0.10
CA PRO A 354 -36.17 -5.24 1.20
C PRO A 354 -35.70 -4.91 2.61
N HIS A 355 -34.35 -4.86 2.80
CA HIS A 355 -33.73 -4.54 4.08
C HIS A 355 -33.52 -3.04 4.29
N PHE A 356 -33.77 -2.19 3.27
CA PHE A 356 -33.53 -0.76 3.37
C PHE A 356 -34.45 -0.11 4.41
N ALA A 357 -33.85 0.69 5.26
CA ALA A 357 -34.49 1.68 6.11
C ALA A 357 -34.16 3.09 5.57
N TYR A 358 -34.58 4.13 6.27
CA TYR A 358 -34.40 5.52 5.90
C TYR A 358 -32.93 5.85 5.55
N GLY A 359 -32.00 5.47 6.43
CA GLY A 359 -30.59 5.78 6.26
C GLY A 359 -29.92 5.09 5.09
N HIS A 360 -30.38 3.90 4.72
CA HIS A 360 -29.87 3.21 3.51
C HIS A 360 -30.20 4.00 2.24
N ILE A 361 -31.38 4.62 2.20
CA ILE A 361 -31.78 5.47 1.05
C ILE A 361 -30.94 6.74 1.01
N VAL A 362 -30.69 7.40 2.15
CA VAL A 362 -29.80 8.57 2.22
C VAL A 362 -28.40 8.21 1.70
N ASN A 363 -27.86 7.08 2.13
CA ASN A 363 -26.57 6.59 1.67
C ASN A 363 -26.55 6.32 0.15
N ALA A 364 -27.58 5.67 -0.38
CA ALA A 364 -27.70 5.39 -1.80
C ALA A 364 -27.77 6.67 -2.66
N PHE A 365 -28.35 7.75 -2.15
CA PHE A 365 -28.26 9.07 -2.79
C PHE A 365 -26.84 9.61 -2.80
N PHE A 366 -26.13 9.50 -1.68
CA PHE A 366 -24.75 9.95 -1.57
C PHE A 366 -23.84 9.18 -2.55
N GLU A 367 -23.85 7.86 -2.52
CA GLU A 367 -23.05 7.01 -3.42
C GLU A 367 -23.32 7.33 -4.89
N LYS A 368 -24.58 7.46 -5.26
CA LYS A 368 -24.95 7.66 -6.67
C LYS A 368 -24.64 9.05 -7.21
N TYR A 369 -24.80 10.10 -6.42
CA TYR A 369 -24.79 11.48 -6.92
C TYR A 369 -23.65 12.36 -6.39
N VAL A 370 -22.99 11.96 -5.31
CA VAL A 370 -22.02 12.80 -4.62
C VAL A 370 -20.61 12.22 -4.66
N GLU A 371 -20.43 10.98 -4.27
CA GLU A 371 -19.13 10.35 -4.00
C GLU A 371 -18.13 10.55 -5.13
N GLU A 372 -18.45 10.14 -6.35
CA GLU A 372 -17.54 10.27 -7.51
C GLU A 372 -17.24 11.71 -7.90
N THR A 373 -18.01 12.70 -7.42
CA THR A 373 -17.82 14.13 -7.73
C THR A 373 -16.85 14.83 -6.80
N ILE A 374 -16.42 14.19 -5.72
CA ILE A 374 -15.50 14.74 -4.73
C ILE A 374 -14.07 14.57 -5.25
N VAL A 375 -13.39 15.68 -5.58
CA VAL A 375 -11.99 15.69 -6.04
C VAL A 375 -11.05 16.03 -4.91
N GLU A 376 -11.24 17.19 -4.26
CA GLU A 376 -10.41 17.67 -3.16
C GLU A 376 -10.64 16.86 -1.87
N PRO A 377 -9.62 16.73 -0.99
CA PRO A 377 -9.80 16.05 0.29
C PRO A 377 -10.98 16.63 1.08
N THR A 378 -11.99 15.79 1.30
CA THR A 378 -13.24 16.21 1.92
C THR A 378 -13.72 15.19 2.93
N PHE A 379 -13.89 15.60 4.17
CA PHE A 379 -14.60 14.84 5.19
C PHE A 379 -16.10 15.00 4.99
N VAL A 380 -16.76 13.89 4.69
CA VAL A 380 -18.22 13.82 4.68
C VAL A 380 -18.66 13.24 6.03
N TYR A 381 -19.37 14.01 6.84
CA TYR A 381 -19.75 13.58 8.18
C TYR A 381 -21.28 13.48 8.36
N GLY A 382 -21.70 12.86 9.46
CA GLY A 382 -23.12 12.69 9.77
C GLY A 382 -23.77 11.57 8.96
N HIS A 383 -23.13 10.41 8.93
CA HIS A 383 -23.68 9.21 8.29
C HIS A 383 -24.91 8.69 9.05
N PRO A 384 -25.90 8.11 8.34
CA PRO A 384 -27.07 7.53 8.97
C PRO A 384 -26.77 6.42 9.97
N ILE A 385 -27.67 6.30 10.95
CA ILE A 385 -27.52 5.38 12.06
C ILE A 385 -27.62 3.90 11.62
N GLU A 386 -28.44 3.60 10.62
CA GLU A 386 -28.67 2.25 10.12
C GLU A 386 -27.42 1.64 9.49
N ILE A 387 -26.60 2.47 8.83
CA ILE A 387 -25.35 2.03 8.22
C ILE A 387 -24.10 2.25 9.11
N SER A 388 -24.30 2.61 10.37
CA SER A 388 -23.22 2.98 11.31
C SER A 388 -23.37 2.26 12.66
N PRO A 389 -23.32 0.91 12.68
CA PRO A 389 -23.71 0.13 13.87
C PRO A 389 -22.78 0.29 15.08
N LEU A 390 -21.57 0.83 14.90
CA LEU A 390 -20.54 0.97 15.94
C LEU A 390 -20.27 2.45 16.29
N ALA A 391 -20.95 3.39 15.61
CA ALA A 391 -20.75 4.82 15.81
C ALA A 391 -21.80 5.40 16.78
N LYS A 392 -21.36 6.35 17.60
CA LYS A 392 -22.22 7.07 18.54
C LYS A 392 -23.19 7.95 17.79
N LYS A 393 -24.48 7.92 18.18
CA LYS A 393 -25.50 8.77 17.58
C LYS A 393 -25.27 10.26 17.87
N ASN A 394 -25.70 11.11 16.95
CA ASN A 394 -25.73 12.55 17.16
C ASN A 394 -26.89 12.89 18.12
N LEU A 395 -26.58 13.66 19.18
CA LEU A 395 -27.57 14.03 20.18
C LEU A 395 -28.62 15.03 19.65
N GLN A 396 -28.27 15.82 18.61
CA GLN A 396 -29.19 16.81 18.03
C GLN A 396 -30.15 16.20 17.02
N ASP A 397 -29.68 15.24 16.22
CA ASP A 397 -30.49 14.46 15.30
C ASP A 397 -30.08 12.98 15.36
N PRO A 398 -30.81 12.16 16.14
CA PRO A 398 -30.46 10.76 16.38
C PRO A 398 -30.58 9.86 15.15
N ARG A 399 -31.07 10.34 14.00
CA ARG A 399 -31.07 9.61 12.72
C ARG A 399 -29.66 9.48 12.16
N PHE A 400 -28.74 10.34 12.60
CA PHE A 400 -27.37 10.38 12.15
C PHE A 400 -26.39 10.10 13.29
N THR A 401 -25.15 9.80 12.92
CA THR A 401 -24.08 9.44 13.83
C THR A 401 -22.93 10.47 13.79
N GLN A 402 -22.08 10.42 14.81
CA GLN A 402 -20.80 11.13 14.84
C GLN A 402 -19.75 10.32 14.09
N ARG A 403 -19.92 10.21 12.75
CA ARG A 403 -19.06 9.46 11.83
C ARG A 403 -18.69 10.32 10.64
N PHE A 404 -17.48 10.20 10.17
CA PHE A 404 -17.08 10.72 8.86
C PHE A 404 -16.44 9.63 7.99
N GLU A 405 -16.46 9.87 6.71
CA GLU A 405 -15.58 9.25 5.73
C GLU A 405 -14.79 10.34 5.01
N LEU A 406 -13.50 10.07 4.73
CA LEU A 406 -12.64 10.96 3.96
C LEU A 406 -12.61 10.51 2.50
N PHE A 407 -13.04 11.39 1.61
CA PHE A 407 -13.00 11.17 0.17
C PHE A 407 -11.93 12.04 -0.51
N ILE A 408 -11.22 11.44 -1.48
CA ILE A 408 -10.29 12.12 -2.38
C ILE A 408 -10.42 11.48 -3.77
N CYS A 409 -10.65 12.29 -4.82
CA CYS A 409 -10.84 11.81 -6.19
C CYS A 409 -11.85 10.65 -6.32
N GLY A 410 -13.01 10.78 -5.66
CA GLY A 410 -14.08 9.81 -5.71
C GLY A 410 -13.75 8.46 -5.05
N ASN A 411 -12.81 8.43 -4.11
CA ASN A 411 -12.52 7.22 -3.35
C ASN A 411 -12.46 7.54 -1.86
N GLU A 412 -12.96 6.63 -1.05
CA GLU A 412 -12.81 6.63 0.41
C GLU A 412 -11.37 6.28 0.81
N TYR A 413 -10.79 7.07 1.71
CA TYR A 413 -9.45 6.87 2.26
C TYR A 413 -9.45 6.51 3.74
N ALA A 414 -10.38 7.09 4.50
CA ALA A 414 -10.54 6.83 5.92
C ALA A 414 -12.00 6.85 6.33
N ASN A 415 -12.31 6.06 7.36
CA ASN A 415 -13.61 6.01 8.03
C ASN A 415 -13.37 6.13 9.52
N ALA A 416 -14.06 7.05 10.20
CA ALA A 416 -13.84 7.31 11.61
C ALA A 416 -15.09 7.81 12.30
N PHE A 417 -15.16 7.59 13.61
CA PHE A 417 -16.30 8.02 14.41
C PHE A 417 -15.95 8.22 15.88
N THR A 418 -16.81 8.93 16.59
CA THR A 418 -16.91 8.79 18.04
C THR A 418 -17.52 7.43 18.33
N GLU A 419 -16.81 6.62 19.10
CA GLU A 419 -17.21 5.24 19.37
C GLU A 419 -18.51 5.14 20.16
N LEU A 420 -19.38 4.23 19.76
CA LEU A 420 -20.54 3.85 20.58
C LEU A 420 -20.02 3.14 21.83
N ASN A 421 -20.30 3.72 22.98
CA ASN A 421 -19.83 3.22 24.27
C ASN A 421 -20.98 2.93 25.27
N ASP A 422 -22.22 2.94 24.78
CA ASP A 422 -23.41 2.50 25.51
C ASP A 422 -23.67 1.02 25.17
N PRO A 423 -23.55 0.08 26.16
CA PRO A 423 -23.70 -1.34 25.90
C PRO A 423 -25.13 -1.73 25.48
N ASP A 424 -26.16 -1.04 26.01
CA ASP A 424 -27.55 -1.33 25.65
C ASP A 424 -27.84 -0.89 24.21
N ASP A 425 -27.41 0.33 23.81
CA ASP A 425 -27.52 0.81 22.42
C ASP A 425 -26.73 -0.11 21.48
N GLN A 426 -25.56 -0.57 21.87
CA GLN A 426 -24.74 -1.50 21.07
C GLN A 426 -25.44 -2.85 20.85
N TYR A 427 -26.04 -3.41 21.90
CA TYR A 427 -26.80 -4.64 21.79
C TYR A 427 -27.99 -4.47 20.81
N GLU A 428 -28.73 -3.36 20.91
CA GLU A 428 -29.83 -3.07 20.00
C GLU A 428 -29.38 -2.93 18.54
N ARG A 429 -28.21 -2.32 18.30
CA ARG A 429 -27.61 -2.20 16.95
C ARG A 429 -27.30 -3.57 16.36
N PHE A 430 -26.63 -4.44 17.12
CA PHE A 430 -26.36 -5.80 16.68
C PHE A 430 -27.64 -6.61 16.44
N ALA A 431 -28.66 -6.46 17.29
CA ALA A 431 -29.93 -7.10 17.08
C ALA A 431 -30.64 -6.65 15.80
N ASN A 432 -30.49 -5.38 15.41
CA ASN A 432 -31.02 -4.87 14.15
C ASN A 432 -30.22 -5.40 12.95
N GLN A 433 -28.90 -5.50 13.04
CA GLN A 433 -28.06 -6.13 12.01
C GLN A 433 -28.47 -7.60 11.75
N LEU A 434 -28.79 -8.36 12.80
CA LEU A 434 -29.33 -9.74 12.63
C LEU A 434 -30.63 -9.77 11.85
N LYS A 435 -31.55 -8.81 12.08
CA LYS A 435 -32.82 -8.70 11.31
C LYS A 435 -32.52 -8.37 9.84
N GLU A 436 -31.58 -7.48 9.56
CA GLU A 436 -31.17 -7.17 8.18
C GLU A 436 -30.60 -8.40 7.48
N LYS A 437 -29.81 -9.22 8.19
CA LYS A 437 -29.28 -10.50 7.68
C LYS A 437 -30.43 -11.47 7.29
N GLU A 438 -31.49 -11.57 8.11
CA GLU A 438 -32.67 -12.37 7.78
C GLU A 438 -33.40 -11.84 6.54
N LEU A 439 -33.31 -10.55 6.25
CA LEU A 439 -33.89 -9.89 5.08
C LEU A 439 -32.99 -9.94 3.84
N GLY A 440 -31.83 -10.60 3.93
CA GLY A 440 -30.93 -10.84 2.80
C GLY A 440 -29.67 -9.96 2.76
N ASN A 441 -29.37 -9.21 3.80
CA ASN A 441 -28.10 -8.49 3.93
C ASN A 441 -26.99 -9.45 4.41
N ASP A 442 -26.29 -10.10 3.49
CA ASP A 442 -25.21 -11.08 3.78
C ASP A 442 -23.96 -10.46 4.46
N GLU A 443 -23.86 -9.13 4.46
CA GLU A 443 -22.71 -8.38 5.02
C GLU A 443 -22.97 -7.89 6.45
N ALA A 444 -24.19 -8.08 6.98
CA ALA A 444 -24.54 -7.67 8.32
C ALA A 444 -23.71 -8.40 9.39
N ASN A 445 -23.31 -7.67 10.44
CA ASN A 445 -22.51 -8.19 11.54
C ASN A 445 -23.23 -9.28 12.31
N GLU A 446 -22.43 -10.15 12.97
CA GLU A 446 -22.93 -11.12 13.94
C GLU A 446 -23.06 -10.48 15.33
N MET A 447 -23.83 -11.14 16.23
CA MET A 447 -23.92 -10.74 17.62
C MET A 447 -22.62 -11.13 18.35
N ASP A 448 -21.84 -10.16 18.77
CA ASP A 448 -20.65 -10.35 19.61
C ASP A 448 -20.98 -9.97 21.08
N MET A 449 -21.50 -10.96 21.84
CA MET A 449 -21.86 -10.75 23.24
C MET A 449 -20.67 -10.47 24.13
N ASP A 450 -19.48 -11.01 23.82
CA ASP A 450 -18.25 -10.75 24.54
C ASP A 450 -17.81 -9.27 24.38
N TYR A 451 -18.07 -8.68 23.20
CA TYR A 451 -17.83 -7.26 22.99
C TYR A 451 -18.85 -6.39 23.75
N VAL A 452 -20.13 -6.76 23.79
CA VAL A 452 -21.14 -6.05 24.60
C VAL A 452 -20.75 -6.10 26.08
N GLU A 453 -20.38 -7.28 26.60
CA GLU A 453 -19.88 -7.43 27.97
C GLU A 453 -18.62 -6.58 28.22
N ALA A 454 -17.71 -6.47 27.27
CA ALA A 454 -16.55 -5.59 27.42
C ALA A 454 -16.97 -4.13 27.56
N LEU A 455 -17.98 -3.65 26.85
CA LEU A 455 -18.52 -2.28 27.02
C LEU A 455 -19.15 -2.07 28.41
N GLU A 456 -19.74 -3.08 29.02
CA GLU A 456 -20.29 -3.03 30.36
C GLU A 456 -19.21 -2.77 31.44
N TYR A 457 -17.95 -3.16 31.17
CA TYR A 457 -16.82 -2.79 32.03
C TYR A 457 -16.40 -1.32 31.87
N GLY A 458 -16.91 -0.62 30.87
CA GLY A 458 -16.75 0.80 30.64
C GLY A 458 -15.74 1.14 29.57
N LEU A 459 -16.23 1.40 28.35
CA LEU A 459 -15.44 2.06 27.31
C LEU A 459 -15.47 3.57 27.55
N PRO A 460 -14.34 4.26 27.81
CA PRO A 460 -14.32 5.71 27.92
C PRO A 460 -14.78 6.37 26.62
N PRO A 461 -15.17 7.65 26.60
CA PRO A 461 -15.35 8.38 25.34
C PRO A 461 -14.13 8.20 24.46
N THR A 462 -14.30 7.65 23.28
CA THR A 462 -13.19 7.19 22.41
C THR A 462 -13.45 7.64 20.98
N GLY A 463 -12.42 8.12 20.31
CA GLY A 463 -12.41 8.32 18.87
C GLY A 463 -11.66 7.15 18.21
N GLY A 464 -12.22 6.62 17.13
CA GLY A 464 -11.60 5.55 16.32
C GLY A 464 -11.55 5.91 14.86
N MET A 465 -10.51 5.44 14.14
CA MET A 465 -10.29 5.69 12.72
C MET A 465 -9.64 4.49 12.04
N GLY A 466 -10.21 4.07 10.92
CA GLY A 466 -9.61 3.13 9.97
C GLY A 466 -9.19 3.84 8.69
N MET A 467 -7.98 3.53 8.17
CA MET A 467 -7.47 4.08 6.92
C MET A 467 -6.84 3.00 6.05
N GLY A 468 -7.16 3.01 4.76
CA GLY A 468 -6.56 2.11 3.77
C GLY A 468 -5.11 2.51 3.42
N ILE A 469 -4.13 1.76 3.91
CA ILE A 469 -2.71 2.01 3.61
C ILE A 469 -2.42 1.86 2.12
N ASP A 470 -3.00 0.86 1.46
CA ASP A 470 -2.79 0.65 0.02
C ASP A 470 -3.29 1.85 -0.80
N ARG A 471 -4.48 2.38 -0.47
CA ARG A 471 -5.04 3.58 -1.12
C ARG A 471 -4.18 4.82 -0.87
N LEU A 472 -3.69 5.02 0.36
CA LEU A 472 -2.78 6.13 0.66
C LEU A 472 -1.47 6.02 -0.13
N VAL A 473 -0.91 4.81 -0.27
CA VAL A 473 0.28 4.58 -1.09
C VAL A 473 -0.01 4.87 -2.56
N MET A 474 -1.18 4.47 -3.10
CA MET A 474 -1.61 4.81 -4.46
C MET A 474 -1.60 6.33 -4.67
N LEU A 475 -2.25 7.09 -3.78
CA LEU A 475 -2.32 8.55 -3.83
C LEU A 475 -0.93 9.20 -3.83
N LEU A 476 -0.09 8.84 -2.86
CA LEU A 476 1.25 9.44 -2.68
C LEU A 476 2.26 9.05 -3.76
N THR A 477 2.02 7.97 -4.50
CA THR A 477 2.88 7.49 -5.58
C THR A 477 2.29 7.73 -6.98
N GLY A 478 1.09 8.31 -7.08
CA GLY A 478 0.41 8.56 -8.35
C GLY A 478 -0.05 7.29 -9.06
N GLN A 479 -0.26 6.18 -8.34
CA GLN A 479 -0.68 4.91 -8.92
C GLN A 479 -2.20 4.76 -8.88
N GLU A 480 -2.82 4.41 -10.01
CA GLU A 480 -4.28 4.30 -10.13
C GLU A 480 -4.81 2.89 -9.85
N THR A 481 -3.95 1.91 -9.59
CA THR A 481 -4.39 0.55 -9.29
C THR A 481 -3.65 -0.02 -8.08
N ILE A 482 -4.41 -0.70 -7.21
CA ILE A 482 -3.88 -1.36 -6.01
C ILE A 482 -2.80 -2.41 -6.34
N ARG A 483 -2.86 -3.00 -7.54
CA ARG A 483 -1.88 -3.99 -8.00
C ARG A 483 -0.49 -3.41 -8.23
N GLU A 484 -0.35 -2.11 -8.45
CA GLU A 484 0.96 -1.45 -8.56
C GLU A 484 1.64 -1.30 -7.19
N VAL A 485 0.87 -1.13 -6.13
CA VAL A 485 1.38 -0.86 -4.78
C VAL A 485 1.50 -2.10 -3.89
N ILE A 486 0.85 -3.21 -4.27
CA ILE A 486 1.04 -4.54 -3.68
C ILE A 486 2.11 -5.28 -4.46
N LEU A 487 3.12 -5.83 -3.77
CA LEU A 487 4.24 -6.52 -4.44
C LEU A 487 3.78 -7.76 -5.23
N PHE A 488 2.94 -8.58 -4.64
CA PHE A 488 2.40 -9.81 -5.23
C PHE A 488 0.88 -9.82 -5.12
N PRO A 489 0.16 -9.07 -5.99
CA PRO A 489 -1.29 -9.05 -5.97
C PRO A 489 -1.88 -10.39 -6.42
N HIS A 490 -3.08 -10.70 -5.93
CA HIS A 490 -3.83 -11.83 -6.45
C HIS A 490 -4.23 -11.60 -7.92
N MET A 491 -4.07 -12.63 -8.73
CA MET A 491 -4.32 -12.57 -10.18
C MET A 491 -5.27 -13.69 -10.58
N LYS A 492 -6.21 -13.42 -11.49
CA LYS A 492 -7.04 -14.46 -12.10
C LYS A 492 -6.15 -15.49 -12.82
N ASN A 493 -6.58 -16.75 -12.84
CA ASN A 493 -5.91 -17.76 -13.64
C ASN A 493 -5.92 -17.37 -15.13
N LYS A 494 -4.82 -17.71 -15.86
CA LYS A 494 -4.76 -17.55 -17.31
C LYS A 494 -5.69 -18.51 -17.98
#